data_064573f9ecba160be5442ba2ad60ab35
#
_entry.id   064573f9ecba160be5442ba2ad60ab35
#
_cell.length_a   1.000
_cell.length_b   1.000
_cell.length_c   1.000
_cell.angle_alpha   90.00
_cell.angle_beta   90.00
_cell.angle_gamma   90.00
#
_symmetry.space_group_name_H-M   'P 1'
#
loop_
_entity.id
_entity.type
_entity.pdbx_description
1 polymer ?
#
loop_
_entity_poly.entity_id
_entity_poly.type
_entity_poly.pdbx_seq_one_letter_code
_entity_poly.pdbx_strand_id
1 'polypeptide(L)'
;MYKRQGLDYKLVQQAYVGYVYGDSTAGQAALYGVGLSGIPIFNVNNYCSTGSSALFLARQAVQSGTIDCAIALGFEQMTPGALDILFEDRPNPLMRFYDEMTSLQGFDESVPWAAQFFGGAGNEHIKEYGTSVETLAKIRVKASKHASKNPFAIFNKEVSEEEVLGLSLIHI
;
A
#
# COMPACT_ATOMS: atom_id res chain seq x y z
N MET A 1 2.39 13.98 -12.24
CA MET A 1 2.79 14.56 -10.93
C MET A 1 3.90 15.60 -11.06
N TYR A 2 4.99 15.35 -11.77
CA TYR A 2 6.09 16.31 -11.99
C TYR A 2 5.64 17.63 -12.63
N LYS A 3 4.61 17.61 -13.51
CA LYS A 3 4.03 18.82 -14.13
C LYS A 3 3.47 19.83 -13.11
N ARG A 4 3.03 19.36 -11.94
CA ARG A 4 2.52 20.24 -10.87
C ARG A 4 3.63 20.92 -10.08
N GLN A 5 4.81 20.33 -10.05
CA GLN A 5 5.96 20.83 -9.31
C GLN A 5 6.84 21.75 -10.15
N GLY A 6 6.58 21.86 -11.47
CA GLY A 6 7.37 22.66 -12.38
C GLY A 6 8.80 22.17 -12.57
N LEU A 7 9.11 20.92 -12.16
CA LEU A 7 10.44 20.34 -12.30
C LEU A 7 10.62 19.79 -13.73
N ASP A 8 11.74 20.12 -14.36
CA ASP A 8 12.12 19.49 -15.63
C ASP A 8 12.49 18.01 -15.38
N TYR A 9 11.87 17.10 -16.12
CA TYR A 9 12.15 15.66 -16.01
C TYR A 9 13.61 15.31 -16.30
N LYS A 10 14.32 16.11 -17.07
CA LYS A 10 15.76 15.95 -17.34
C LYS A 10 16.65 16.07 -16.10
N LEU A 11 16.15 16.68 -15.02
CA LEU A 11 16.86 16.78 -13.76
C LEU A 11 16.78 15.51 -12.92
N VAL A 12 15.85 14.60 -13.24
CA VAL A 12 15.72 13.32 -12.54
C VAL A 12 16.88 12.40 -12.93
N GLN A 13 17.59 11.91 -11.93
CA GLN A 13 18.80 11.09 -12.10
C GLN A 13 18.54 9.60 -11.82
N GLN A 14 17.53 9.27 -11.03
CA GLN A 14 17.11 7.90 -10.75
C GLN A 14 15.61 7.83 -10.52
N ALA A 15 15.02 6.67 -10.79
CA ALA A 15 13.60 6.39 -10.52
C ALA A 15 13.42 5.09 -9.75
N TYR A 16 12.51 5.11 -8.78
CA TYR A 16 12.07 3.96 -7.99
C TYR A 16 10.58 3.78 -8.23
N VAL A 17 10.21 2.66 -8.84
CA VAL A 17 8.82 2.42 -9.28
C VAL A 17 8.27 1.21 -8.58
N GLY A 18 7.25 1.43 -7.76
CA GLY A 18 6.59 0.41 -6.98
C GLY A 18 5.32 -0.10 -7.64
N TYR A 19 5.20 -1.41 -7.79
CA TYR A 19 4.00 -2.12 -8.20
C TYR A 19 4.07 -3.59 -7.75
N VAL A 20 2.93 -4.26 -7.65
CA VAL A 20 2.84 -5.66 -7.23
C VAL A 20 2.42 -6.55 -8.39
N TYR A 21 1.38 -6.17 -9.14
CA TYR A 21 0.73 -7.00 -10.16
C TYR A 21 1.18 -6.71 -11.60
N GLY A 22 2.11 -5.80 -11.79
CA GLY A 22 2.69 -5.53 -13.11
C GLY A 22 3.75 -6.57 -13.49
N ASP A 23 3.92 -6.77 -14.78
CA ASP A 23 4.99 -7.60 -15.32
C ASP A 23 6.38 -7.01 -15.06
N SER A 24 7.40 -7.83 -15.27
CA SER A 24 8.79 -7.38 -15.25
C SER A 24 8.97 -6.15 -16.12
N THR A 25 9.70 -5.15 -15.61
CA THR A 25 9.96 -3.87 -16.31
C THR A 25 8.75 -2.96 -16.56
N ALA A 26 7.61 -3.21 -15.89
CA ALA A 26 6.45 -2.33 -16.00
C ALA A 26 6.75 -0.88 -15.54
N GLY A 27 7.72 -0.70 -14.62
CA GLY A 27 8.18 0.62 -14.20
C GLY A 27 8.88 1.39 -15.32
N GLN A 28 9.69 0.72 -16.13
CA GLN A 28 10.31 1.29 -17.33
C GLN A 28 9.22 1.70 -18.34
N ALA A 29 8.27 0.81 -18.61
CA ALA A 29 7.16 1.09 -19.52
C ALA A 29 6.38 2.33 -19.10
N ALA A 30 6.08 2.47 -17.80
CA ALA A 30 5.38 3.63 -17.26
C ALA A 30 6.18 4.94 -17.44
N LEU A 31 7.49 4.92 -17.17
CA LEU A 31 8.33 6.11 -17.25
C LEU A 31 8.72 6.48 -18.68
N TYR A 32 8.82 5.54 -19.60
CA TYR A 32 9.09 5.83 -21.01
C TYR A 32 7.97 6.66 -21.65
N GLY A 33 6.74 6.55 -21.16
CA GLY A 33 5.66 7.45 -21.54
C GLY A 33 5.84 8.91 -21.09
N VAL A 34 6.74 9.16 -20.12
CA VAL A 34 7.11 10.50 -19.65
C VAL A 34 8.28 11.05 -20.44
N GLY A 35 9.27 10.23 -20.73
CA GLY A 35 10.46 10.59 -21.48
C GLY A 35 11.55 9.51 -21.43
N LEU A 36 12.34 9.43 -22.47
CA LEU A 36 13.49 8.53 -22.59
C LEU A 36 14.75 9.27 -22.13
N SER A 37 15.04 9.23 -20.85
CA SER A 37 16.17 9.97 -20.25
C SER A 37 17.42 9.11 -20.01
N GLY A 38 17.31 7.77 -20.14
CA GLY A 38 18.41 6.85 -19.89
C GLY A 38 18.80 6.68 -18.41
N ILE A 39 18.01 7.21 -17.49
CA ILE A 39 18.26 7.08 -16.04
C ILE A 39 18.05 5.64 -15.57
N PRO A 40 18.75 5.20 -14.50
CA PRO A 40 18.43 3.95 -13.82
C PRO A 40 17.00 3.96 -13.28
N ILE A 41 16.25 2.88 -13.58
CA ILE A 41 14.88 2.67 -13.10
C ILE A 41 14.86 1.36 -12.31
N PHE A 42 14.53 1.43 -11.04
CA PHE A 42 14.42 0.30 -10.13
C PHE A 42 12.95 -0.05 -9.91
N ASN A 43 12.58 -1.30 -10.21
CA ASN A 43 11.27 -1.83 -9.88
C ASN A 43 11.30 -2.38 -8.46
N VAL A 44 10.33 -1.98 -7.64
CA VAL A 44 10.25 -2.31 -6.21
C VAL A 44 8.98 -3.08 -5.94
N ASN A 45 9.08 -4.17 -5.20
CA ASN A 45 7.95 -4.93 -4.72
C ASN A 45 8.09 -5.21 -3.23
N ASN A 46 7.11 -4.80 -2.45
CA ASN A 46 7.01 -5.07 -1.01
C ASN A 46 5.54 -5.11 -0.58
N TYR A 47 4.69 -5.84 -1.30
CA TYR A 47 3.25 -5.90 -1.10
C TYR A 47 2.64 -4.49 -0.94
N CYS A 48 1.74 -4.32 0.04
CA CYS A 48 1.03 -3.05 0.29
C CYS A 48 1.96 -1.88 0.64
N SER A 49 3.20 -2.12 1.09
CA SER A 49 4.20 -1.09 1.40
C SER A 49 5.13 -0.75 0.22
N THR A 50 4.84 -1.25 -0.96
CA THR A 50 5.65 -1.07 -2.16
C THR A 50 5.92 0.41 -2.49
N GLY A 51 4.89 1.25 -2.48
CA GLY A 51 5.03 2.69 -2.74
C GLY A 51 5.86 3.41 -1.67
N SER A 52 5.68 3.05 -0.40
CA SER A 52 6.49 3.57 0.71
C SER A 52 7.94 3.13 0.60
N SER A 53 8.20 1.90 0.15
CA SER A 53 9.55 1.39 -0.10
C SER A 53 10.24 2.13 -1.24
N ALA A 54 9.52 2.42 -2.32
CA ALA A 54 10.05 3.23 -3.42
C ALA A 54 10.43 4.64 -2.96
N LEU A 55 9.59 5.28 -2.14
CA LEU A 55 9.88 6.59 -1.56
C LEU A 55 11.08 6.54 -0.58
N PHE A 56 11.17 5.50 0.24
CA PHE A 56 12.30 5.29 1.16
C PHE A 56 13.62 5.20 0.39
N LEU A 57 13.67 4.39 -0.67
CA LEU A 57 14.87 4.22 -1.49
C LEU A 57 15.25 5.51 -2.23
N ALA A 58 14.28 6.23 -2.80
CA ALA A 58 14.52 7.52 -3.43
C ALA A 58 15.11 8.55 -2.45
N ARG A 59 14.54 8.62 -1.24
CA ARG A 59 15.05 9.46 -0.15
C ARG A 59 16.48 9.07 0.22
N GLN A 60 16.76 7.78 0.38
CA GLN A 60 18.07 7.28 0.76
C GLN A 60 19.13 7.64 -0.29
N ALA A 61 18.81 7.51 -1.57
CA ALA A 61 19.71 7.87 -2.66
C ALA A 61 20.09 9.36 -2.65
N VAL A 62 19.11 10.24 -2.41
CA VAL A 62 19.38 11.68 -2.28
C VAL A 62 20.16 12.01 -0.99
N GLN A 63 19.78 11.40 0.14
CA GLN A 63 20.47 11.64 1.42
C GLN A 63 21.93 11.17 1.42
N SER A 64 22.25 10.13 0.67
CA SER A 64 23.63 9.63 0.54
C SER A 64 24.52 10.53 -0.32
N GLY A 65 23.95 11.52 -0.99
CA GLY A 65 24.66 12.37 -1.94
C GLY A 65 25.03 11.70 -3.26
N THR A 66 24.50 10.49 -3.54
CA THR A 66 24.72 9.77 -4.80
C THR A 66 24.07 10.49 -5.98
N ILE A 67 22.93 11.11 -5.73
CA ILE A 67 22.15 11.89 -6.69
C ILE A 67 21.49 13.06 -5.98
N ASP A 68 21.10 14.08 -6.77
CA ASP A 68 20.42 15.27 -6.25
C ASP A 68 18.89 15.19 -6.44
N CYS A 69 18.42 14.42 -7.41
CA CYS A 69 17.01 14.32 -7.74
C CYS A 69 16.59 12.90 -8.11
N ALA A 70 15.60 12.39 -7.40
CA ALA A 70 14.98 11.10 -7.66
C ALA A 70 13.47 11.23 -7.82
N ILE A 71 12.87 10.28 -8.55
CA ILE A 71 11.43 10.12 -8.60
C ILE A 71 11.02 8.82 -7.89
N ALA A 72 10.05 8.90 -7.00
CA ALA A 72 9.33 7.76 -6.50
C ALA A 72 7.95 7.73 -7.16
N LEU A 73 7.63 6.63 -7.82
CA LEU A 73 6.36 6.41 -8.50
C LEU A 73 5.73 5.12 -7.97
N GLY A 74 4.43 5.14 -7.77
CA GLY A 74 3.64 3.95 -7.51
C GLY A 74 2.46 3.88 -8.46
N PHE A 75 2.19 2.71 -8.97
CA PHE A 75 0.97 2.42 -9.71
C PHE A 75 0.54 0.98 -9.46
N GLU A 76 -0.70 0.67 -9.78
CA GLU A 76 -1.20 -0.68 -9.69
C GLU A 76 -2.25 -0.93 -10.76
N GLN A 77 -2.30 -2.16 -11.23
CA GLN A 77 -3.32 -2.63 -12.15
C GLN A 77 -3.96 -3.89 -11.55
N MET A 78 -4.87 -3.66 -10.64
CA MET A 78 -5.59 -4.74 -9.98
C MET A 78 -6.69 -5.30 -10.88
N THR A 79 -6.76 -6.62 -10.95
CA THR A 79 -7.87 -7.36 -11.57
C THR A 79 -8.81 -7.88 -10.47
N PRO A 80 -10.05 -8.27 -10.79
CA PRO A 80 -10.90 -9.01 -9.85
C PRO A 80 -10.14 -10.21 -9.28
N GLY A 81 -10.16 -10.42 -7.96
CA GLY A 81 -9.40 -11.48 -7.28
C GLY A 81 -7.93 -11.15 -7.02
N ALA A 82 -7.48 -9.92 -7.25
CA ALA A 82 -6.06 -9.52 -7.09
C ALA A 82 -5.49 -9.66 -5.66
N LEU A 83 -6.33 -9.88 -4.65
CA LEU A 83 -5.89 -10.19 -3.27
C LEU A 83 -5.73 -11.69 -3.01
N ASP A 84 -6.04 -12.52 -4.00
CA ASP A 84 -5.85 -13.97 -3.92
C ASP A 84 -4.42 -14.36 -4.28
N ILE A 85 -4.15 -15.66 -4.20
CA ILE A 85 -2.85 -16.23 -4.60
C ILE A 85 -2.66 -16.03 -6.10
N LEU A 86 -1.65 -15.27 -6.47
CA LEU A 86 -1.37 -14.94 -7.87
C LEU A 86 -0.66 -16.08 -8.62
N PHE A 87 0.16 -16.88 -7.92
CA PHE A 87 0.95 -17.96 -8.49
C PHE A 87 0.65 -19.25 -7.76
N GLU A 88 -0.13 -20.13 -8.36
CA GLU A 88 -0.51 -21.44 -7.81
C GLU A 88 0.61 -22.49 -7.96
N ASP A 89 1.56 -22.25 -8.86
CA ASP A 89 2.68 -23.15 -9.19
C ASP A 89 3.83 -23.14 -8.18
N ARG A 90 3.73 -22.30 -7.16
CA ARG A 90 4.78 -22.10 -6.16
C ARG A 90 4.22 -21.75 -4.79
N PRO A 91 4.96 -21.99 -3.69
CA PRO A 91 4.52 -21.62 -2.35
C PRO A 91 4.33 -20.10 -2.24
N ASN A 92 3.21 -19.68 -1.65
CA ASN A 92 2.99 -18.28 -1.34
C ASN A 92 3.94 -17.86 -0.19
N PRO A 93 4.68 -16.75 -0.31
CA PRO A 93 5.61 -16.29 0.73
C PRO A 93 4.97 -16.03 2.10
N LEU A 94 3.64 -15.81 2.13
CA LEU A 94 2.90 -15.53 3.36
C LEU A 94 2.31 -16.79 4.03
N MET A 95 2.44 -18.00 3.43
CA MET A 95 1.78 -19.22 3.95
C MET A 95 2.09 -19.45 5.44
N ARG A 96 3.34 -19.27 5.85
CA ARG A 96 3.72 -19.40 7.26
C ARG A 96 2.92 -18.49 8.19
N PHE A 97 2.62 -17.28 7.74
CA PHE A 97 1.85 -16.33 8.53
C PHE A 97 0.35 -16.65 8.49
N TYR A 98 -0.15 -17.21 7.40
CA TYR A 98 -1.52 -17.73 7.31
C TYR A 98 -1.74 -18.88 8.30
N ASP A 99 -0.83 -19.84 8.34
CA ASP A 99 -0.89 -20.98 9.25
C ASP A 99 -0.88 -20.52 10.71
N GLU A 100 0.01 -19.59 11.05
CA GLU A 100 0.10 -19.03 12.40
C GLU A 100 -1.16 -18.25 12.79
N MET A 101 -1.63 -17.37 11.92
CA MET A 101 -2.87 -16.60 12.15
C MET A 101 -4.06 -17.56 12.36
N THR A 102 -4.20 -18.54 11.48
CA THR A 102 -5.29 -19.54 11.58
C THR A 102 -5.23 -20.32 12.89
N SER A 103 -4.03 -20.68 13.35
CA SER A 103 -3.86 -21.38 14.61
C SER A 103 -4.22 -20.52 15.84
N LEU A 104 -3.97 -19.22 15.78
CA LEU A 104 -4.20 -18.29 16.90
C LEU A 104 -5.65 -17.84 17.01
N GLN A 105 -6.33 -17.58 15.90
CA GLN A 105 -7.65 -16.94 15.89
C GLN A 105 -8.72 -17.67 15.07
N GLY A 106 -8.36 -18.77 14.42
CA GLY A 106 -9.23 -19.42 13.44
C GLY A 106 -9.20 -18.71 12.09
N PHE A 107 -10.00 -19.24 11.15
CA PHE A 107 -10.13 -18.70 9.81
C PHE A 107 -11.60 -18.66 9.39
N ASP A 108 -12.02 -17.52 8.81
CA ASP A 108 -13.35 -17.32 8.24
C ASP A 108 -13.23 -17.16 6.72
N GLU A 109 -13.78 -18.11 5.97
CA GLU A 109 -13.73 -18.11 4.50
C GLU A 109 -14.51 -16.94 3.87
N SER A 110 -15.43 -16.33 4.60
CA SER A 110 -16.21 -15.17 4.12
C SER A 110 -15.45 -13.84 4.19
N VAL A 111 -14.29 -13.82 4.87
CA VAL A 111 -13.52 -12.61 5.14
C VAL A 111 -12.17 -12.67 4.45
N PRO A 112 -11.79 -11.63 3.67
CA PRO A 112 -10.48 -11.58 3.03
C PRO A 112 -9.31 -11.75 4.03
N TRP A 113 -8.29 -12.50 3.66
CA TRP A 113 -7.09 -12.76 4.46
C TRP A 113 -6.48 -11.52 5.10
N ALA A 114 -6.32 -10.44 4.30
CA ALA A 114 -5.75 -9.19 4.77
C ALA A 114 -6.57 -8.56 5.91
N ALA A 115 -7.90 -8.62 5.82
CA ALA A 115 -8.78 -8.13 6.88
C ALA A 115 -8.62 -8.94 8.17
N GLN A 116 -8.46 -10.26 8.06
CA GLN A 116 -8.23 -11.14 9.21
C GLN A 116 -6.88 -10.88 9.88
N PHE A 117 -5.81 -10.67 9.12
CA PHE A 117 -4.50 -10.29 9.68
C PHE A 117 -4.56 -8.99 10.47
N PHE A 118 -5.10 -7.93 9.88
CA PHE A 118 -5.17 -6.64 10.54
C PHE A 118 -6.20 -6.60 11.66
N GLY A 119 -7.34 -7.27 11.50
CA GLY A 119 -8.34 -7.39 12.53
C GLY A 119 -7.83 -8.16 13.75
N GLY A 120 -7.13 -9.27 13.53
CA GLY A 120 -6.49 -10.06 14.57
C GLY A 120 -5.44 -9.27 15.35
N ALA A 121 -4.55 -8.59 14.64
CA ALA A 121 -3.55 -7.71 15.26
C ALA A 121 -4.19 -6.57 16.07
N GLY A 122 -5.29 -5.99 15.57
CA GLY A 122 -6.07 -4.97 16.28
C GLY A 122 -6.70 -5.51 17.57
N ASN A 123 -7.29 -6.70 17.49
CA ASN A 123 -7.89 -7.37 18.66
C ASN A 123 -6.85 -7.73 19.72
N GLU A 124 -5.68 -8.22 19.30
CA GLU A 124 -4.60 -8.52 20.22
C GLU A 124 -4.07 -7.24 20.90
N HIS A 125 -3.88 -6.19 20.13
CA HIS A 125 -3.49 -4.88 20.67
C HIS A 125 -4.49 -4.34 21.69
N ILE A 126 -5.81 -4.48 21.44
CA ILE A 126 -6.86 -4.11 22.38
C ILE A 126 -6.73 -4.90 23.69
N LYS A 127 -6.52 -6.21 23.61
CA LYS A 127 -6.37 -7.09 24.77
C LYS A 127 -5.11 -6.77 25.60
N GLU A 128 -4.00 -6.53 24.93
CA GLU A 128 -2.72 -6.33 25.59
C GLU A 128 -2.57 -4.92 26.18
N TYR A 129 -3.01 -3.89 25.46
CA TYR A 129 -2.79 -2.49 25.82
C TYR A 129 -4.05 -1.74 26.25
N GLY A 130 -5.22 -2.35 26.22
CA GLY A 130 -6.47 -1.71 26.62
C GLY A 130 -6.94 -0.60 25.67
N THR A 131 -6.42 -0.53 24.44
CA THR A 131 -6.87 0.42 23.43
C THR A 131 -8.34 0.14 23.10
N SER A 132 -9.18 1.17 23.09
CA SER A 132 -10.59 0.98 22.79
C SER A 132 -10.87 0.85 21.29
N VAL A 133 -11.94 0.14 20.93
CA VAL A 133 -12.41 0.00 19.54
C VAL A 133 -12.75 1.37 18.94
N GLU A 134 -13.28 2.28 19.74
CA GLU A 134 -13.59 3.66 19.35
C GLU A 134 -12.33 4.41 18.91
N THR A 135 -11.18 4.11 19.50
CA THR A 135 -9.90 4.71 19.08
C THR A 135 -9.57 4.30 17.65
N LEU A 136 -9.76 3.02 17.31
CA LEU A 136 -9.56 2.54 15.94
C LEU A 136 -10.59 3.15 14.97
N ALA A 137 -11.85 3.25 15.40
CA ALA A 137 -12.89 3.91 14.60
C ALA A 137 -12.56 5.38 14.31
N LYS A 138 -12.05 6.14 15.29
CA LYS A 138 -11.62 7.53 15.14
C LYS A 138 -10.49 7.70 14.10
N ILE A 139 -9.59 6.74 13.98
CA ILE A 139 -8.55 6.74 12.95
C ILE A 139 -9.20 6.68 11.56
N ARG A 140 -10.18 5.80 11.38
CA ARG A 140 -10.92 5.69 10.10
C ARG A 140 -11.74 6.96 9.80
N VAL A 141 -12.41 7.52 10.78
CA VAL A 141 -13.17 8.78 10.66
C VAL A 141 -12.24 9.91 10.23
N LYS A 142 -11.07 10.06 10.89
CA LYS A 142 -10.05 11.04 10.52
C LYS A 142 -9.59 10.86 9.07
N ALA A 143 -9.32 9.63 8.65
CA ALA A 143 -8.93 9.34 7.29
C ALA A 143 -10.01 9.74 6.27
N SER A 144 -11.28 9.47 6.56
CA SER A 144 -12.41 9.84 5.70
C SER A 144 -12.56 11.37 5.55
N LYS A 145 -12.39 12.13 6.63
CA LYS A 145 -12.37 13.60 6.60
C LYS A 145 -11.25 14.17 5.74
N HIS A 146 -10.09 13.52 5.73
CA HIS A 146 -9.00 13.92 4.85
C HIS A 146 -9.28 13.54 3.40
N ALA A 147 -9.84 12.36 3.18
CA ALA A 147 -10.20 11.85 1.85
C ALA A 147 -11.30 12.72 1.18
N SER A 148 -12.28 13.22 1.95
CA SER A 148 -13.35 14.08 1.42
C SER A 148 -12.84 15.36 0.76
N LYS A 149 -11.63 15.80 1.15
CA LYS A 149 -10.95 16.98 0.59
C LYS A 149 -10.03 16.65 -0.59
N ASN A 150 -9.87 15.37 -0.92
CA ASN A 150 -9.00 14.92 -2.00
C ASN A 150 -9.83 14.48 -3.22
N PRO A 151 -9.82 15.25 -4.32
CA PRO A 151 -10.59 14.92 -5.51
C PRO A 151 -10.16 13.61 -6.20
N PHE A 152 -9.01 13.05 -5.82
CA PHE A 152 -8.49 11.80 -6.35
C PHE A 152 -8.72 10.59 -5.42
N ALA A 153 -9.36 10.80 -4.26
CA ALA A 153 -9.70 9.69 -3.38
C ALA A 153 -10.88 8.90 -3.95
N ILE A 154 -10.73 7.57 -3.99
CA ILE A 154 -11.81 6.66 -4.43
C ILE A 154 -12.98 6.73 -3.44
N PHE A 155 -12.67 6.70 -2.13
CA PHE A 155 -13.64 6.84 -1.05
C PHE A 155 -13.54 8.24 -0.47
N ASN A 156 -14.32 9.17 -1.00
CA ASN A 156 -14.28 10.59 -0.63
C ASN A 156 -15.46 11.05 0.23
N LYS A 157 -16.30 10.12 0.70
CA LYS A 157 -17.39 10.40 1.64
C LYS A 157 -16.88 10.34 3.08
N GLU A 158 -17.24 11.34 3.88
CA GLU A 158 -17.02 11.30 5.33
C GLU A 158 -17.92 10.24 5.96
N VAL A 159 -17.37 9.51 6.93
CA VAL A 159 -18.09 8.52 7.70
C VAL A 159 -18.10 8.92 9.17
N SER A 160 -19.18 8.58 9.89
CA SER A 160 -19.28 8.80 11.34
C SER A 160 -18.60 7.66 12.13
N GLU A 161 -18.38 7.88 13.40
CA GLU A 161 -17.86 6.86 14.31
C GLU A 161 -18.85 5.69 14.44
N GLU A 162 -20.15 5.98 14.50
CA GLU A 162 -21.22 4.99 14.57
C GLU A 162 -21.29 4.13 13.30
N GLU A 163 -21.17 4.76 12.13
CA GLU A 163 -21.09 4.02 10.85
C GLU A 163 -19.90 3.06 10.84
N VAL A 164 -18.73 3.49 11.31
CA VAL A 164 -17.54 2.64 11.36
C VAL A 164 -17.69 1.50 12.34
N LEU A 165 -18.20 1.77 13.55
CA LEU A 165 -18.45 0.75 14.57
C LEU A 165 -19.53 -0.25 14.17
N GLY A 166 -20.48 0.16 13.33
CA GLY A 166 -21.54 -0.70 12.78
C GLY A 166 -21.08 -1.61 11.64
N LEU A 167 -19.85 -1.47 11.12
CA LEU A 167 -19.33 -2.35 10.07
C LEU A 167 -18.96 -3.71 10.66
N SER A 168 -19.46 -4.78 10.05
CA SER A 168 -19.21 -6.16 10.50
C SER A 168 -17.72 -6.53 10.57
N LEU A 169 -16.87 -5.88 9.80
CA LEU A 169 -15.41 -6.09 9.76
C LEU A 169 -14.68 -5.66 11.05
N ILE A 170 -15.32 -4.86 11.93
CA ILE A 170 -14.73 -4.49 13.22
C ILE A 170 -15.01 -5.57 14.28
N HIS A 171 -15.97 -6.43 14.04
CA HIS A 171 -16.37 -7.50 14.96
C HIS A 171 -15.67 -8.85 14.71
N ILE A 172 -14.67 -8.86 13.82
CA ILE A 172 -13.89 -10.06 13.51
C ILE A 172 -12.83 -10.34 14.59
#